data_95ac2ef55a288625c46e5893bc63d1a0
#
_entry.id   95ac2ef55a288625c46e5893bc63d1a0
#
_cell.length_a   1.000
_cell.length_b   1.000
_cell.length_c   1.000
_cell.angle_alpha   90.00
_cell.angle_beta   90.00
_cell.angle_gamma   90.00
#
_symmetry.space_group_name_H-M   'P 1'
#
loop_
_entity.id
_entity.type
_entity.pdbx_description
1 polymer ?
#
loop_
_entity_poly.entity_id
_entity_poly.type
_entity_poly.pdbx_seq_one_letter_code
_entity_poly.pdbx_strand_id
1 'polypeptide(L)'
;MKTLYPYLNRSLTYVFTLALICTFPAAQSQSQYYPGGLGNGSLQLWLTAADATTLINPSGSQAANGDFIAQWTDKSGNNNHATQTTSGAQPVNQTNALNGYAGVIFQNTSQGLSGPTGAYQTIVAVRSMPGAGHYQYLFSSPANQDFSIRGGGAGTVYADGPNGNDWTSGTGSATTLTQWINGTQGLAGSSTNHILVSSAASPTNSTYSLSNIAAGQAWSGRGMNGNDPVYEILAYSSTLSTTQRQIIENYEAATWGLESLLPSSGYTIFTPPSANAFNKNLIGIGYTSASDNVLNVTSGDGLGFTSKKGAPDFLHSAGFIMAAHNGQAATVNTNASIPGIVSSSAISLWNRSWYIRQSGGNASGQLTVNFNFTQYNGSTPSAASNYAVIYNATDGTFATGTNKMVTASATSISGGTVSVTVVASNLPTGYYALSYSTNPIVLPLELTAFTVTAQQNSNLLDWTIEQAAGVDHFNVQHSTDGATFATIGAVTAEAGDAGSANYTFTDENPAKALNYYRIEIVNQDGSTTYSGIRTIGSATAATATVNIYPNPATDRLHITTTNTSAFNILIVDVQGRILRQVAVASGNTTDLTVSDLSRGIYFAEILTGNSKTVTEFLKN
;
A
#
# COMPACT_ATOMS: atom_id res chain seq x y z
N MET A 1 -83.45 -57.39 11.06
CA MET A 1 -82.45 -58.40 10.69
C MET A 1 -81.58 -57.88 9.60
N LYS A 2 -80.31 -57.85 9.88
CA LYS A 2 -79.12 -57.78 8.97
C LYS A 2 -79.17 -56.79 7.82
N THR A 3 -78.59 -55.65 7.94
CA THR A 3 -77.13 -55.29 7.72
C THR A 3 -76.60 -55.69 6.35
N LEU A 4 -76.12 -54.68 5.63
CA LEU A 4 -74.84 -54.74 4.92
C LEU A 4 -74.48 -53.36 4.36
N TYR A 5 -73.37 -52.88 4.84
CA TYR A 5 -72.66 -51.71 4.29
C TYR A 5 -71.90 -52.06 3.01
N PRO A 6 -71.64 -51.09 2.14
CA PRO A 6 -70.40 -51.10 1.40
C PRO A 6 -69.52 -49.93 1.72
N TYR A 7 -68.24 -50.22 1.92
CA TYR A 7 -67.09 -49.35 2.09
C TYR A 7 -66.89 -48.44 0.88
N LEU A 8 -66.82 -47.14 1.14
CA LEU A 8 -66.19 -46.15 0.21
C LEU A 8 -64.75 -45.98 0.58
N ASN A 9 -63.83 -46.46 -0.22
CA ASN A 9 -62.41 -46.24 -0.18
C ASN A 9 -62.16 -44.86 -0.75
N ARG A 10 -61.78 -43.89 0.08
CA ARG A 10 -61.17 -42.60 -0.33
C ARG A 10 -59.69 -42.72 -0.10
N SER A 11 -58.92 -42.92 -1.18
CA SER A 11 -57.45 -42.71 -1.19
C SER A 11 -57.12 -41.23 -1.03
N LEU A 12 -56.60 -40.88 0.12
CA LEU A 12 -56.00 -39.56 0.37
C LEU A 12 -54.62 -39.57 -0.27
N THR A 13 -54.45 -38.89 -1.41
CA THR A 13 -53.15 -38.64 -2.01
C THR A 13 -52.54 -37.45 -1.27
N TYR A 14 -51.56 -37.71 -0.38
CA TYR A 14 -50.71 -36.68 0.19
C TYR A 14 -49.70 -36.26 -0.88
N VAL A 15 -49.90 -35.04 -1.43
CA VAL A 15 -48.87 -34.37 -2.20
C VAL A 15 -47.88 -33.78 -1.21
N PHE A 16 -46.76 -34.43 -1.00
CA PHE A 16 -45.61 -33.83 -0.31
C PHE A 16 -44.97 -32.82 -1.26
N THR A 17 -45.28 -31.52 -1.08
CA THR A 17 -44.51 -30.44 -1.68
C THR A 17 -43.20 -30.34 -0.88
N LEU A 18 -42.14 -30.94 -1.42
CA LEU A 18 -40.78 -30.76 -0.89
C LEU A 18 -40.35 -29.32 -1.20
N ALA A 19 -40.58 -28.42 -0.27
CA ALA A 19 -39.97 -27.07 -0.33
C ALA A 19 -38.48 -27.26 -0.17
N LEU A 20 -37.75 -27.23 -1.27
CA LEU A 20 -36.29 -27.10 -1.27
C LEU A 20 -35.96 -25.71 -0.72
N ILE A 21 -35.74 -25.64 0.59
CA ILE A 21 -35.18 -24.44 1.19
C ILE A 21 -33.72 -24.41 0.75
N CYS A 22 -33.47 -23.76 -0.40
CA CYS A 22 -32.12 -23.25 -0.69
C CYS A 22 -31.79 -22.20 0.36
N THR A 23 -31.14 -22.59 1.43
CA THR A 23 -30.43 -21.66 2.25
C THR A 23 -29.26 -21.14 1.40
N PHE A 24 -29.49 -20.05 0.68
CA PHE A 24 -28.39 -19.23 0.21
C PHE A 24 -27.62 -18.83 1.47
N PRO A 25 -26.31 -19.07 1.56
CA PRO A 25 -25.54 -18.47 2.62
C PRO A 25 -25.85 -16.97 2.54
N ALA A 26 -26.27 -16.38 3.65
CA ALA A 26 -26.47 -14.94 3.74
C ALA A 26 -25.23 -14.31 3.14
N ALA A 27 -25.40 -13.57 2.04
CA ALA A 27 -24.31 -12.79 1.47
C ALA A 27 -23.79 -11.94 2.63
N GLN A 28 -22.59 -12.24 3.11
CA GLN A 28 -21.96 -11.40 4.10
C GLN A 28 -21.91 -10.02 3.45
N SER A 29 -22.53 -9.05 4.08
CA SER A 29 -22.49 -7.67 3.62
C SER A 29 -21.01 -7.28 3.56
N GLN A 30 -20.45 -7.25 2.37
CA GLN A 30 -19.15 -6.62 2.17
C GLN A 30 -19.29 -5.22 2.76
N SER A 31 -18.43 -4.86 3.69
CA SER A 31 -18.39 -3.49 4.16
C SER A 31 -18.11 -2.62 2.93
N GLN A 32 -19.03 -1.71 2.64
CA GLN A 32 -19.00 -0.95 1.40
C GLN A 32 -17.71 -0.13 1.33
N TYR A 33 -16.97 -0.29 0.24
CA TYR A 33 -15.83 0.58 -0.07
C TYR A 33 -16.34 1.95 -0.53
N TYR A 34 -15.61 2.99 -0.18
CA TYR A 34 -15.87 4.35 -0.66
C TYR A 34 -14.61 4.97 -1.25
N PRO A 35 -14.73 5.88 -2.24
CA PRO A 35 -13.59 6.54 -2.88
C PRO A 35 -12.61 7.13 -1.87
N GLY A 36 -11.34 6.81 -2.03
CA GLY A 36 -10.28 7.26 -1.10
C GLY A 36 -10.38 6.70 0.33
N GLY A 37 -11.36 5.86 0.63
CA GLY A 37 -11.64 5.37 1.98
C GLY A 37 -12.32 6.40 2.89
N LEU A 38 -12.81 7.53 2.35
CA LEU A 38 -13.33 8.66 3.14
C LEU A 38 -14.69 8.42 3.80
N GLY A 39 -15.31 7.25 3.58
CA GLY A 39 -16.64 6.93 4.08
C GLY A 39 -17.76 7.62 3.30
N ASN A 40 -19.01 7.39 3.73
CA ASN A 40 -20.19 7.90 3.04
C ASN A 40 -20.81 9.15 3.70
N GLY A 41 -20.22 9.70 4.75
CA GLY A 41 -20.88 10.74 5.57
C GLY A 41 -21.37 11.97 4.79
N SER A 42 -20.68 12.34 3.73
CA SER A 42 -21.11 13.43 2.82
C SER A 42 -21.26 12.99 1.37
N LEU A 43 -20.89 11.76 1.01
CA LEU A 43 -21.01 11.23 -0.35
C LEU A 43 -22.49 10.94 -0.65
N GLN A 44 -23.06 11.66 -1.60
CA GLN A 44 -24.46 11.54 -1.97
C GLN A 44 -24.67 10.75 -3.25
N LEU A 45 -23.70 10.76 -4.15
CA LEU A 45 -23.74 10.10 -5.44
C LEU A 45 -22.36 9.54 -5.78
N TRP A 46 -22.33 8.31 -6.24
CA TRP A 46 -21.15 7.68 -6.82
C TRP A 46 -21.52 6.87 -8.04
N LEU A 47 -21.31 7.45 -9.22
CA LEU A 47 -21.48 6.78 -10.51
C LEU A 47 -20.08 6.47 -11.06
N THR A 48 -19.76 5.20 -11.25
CA THR A 48 -18.47 4.78 -11.79
C THR A 48 -18.63 3.72 -12.86
N ALA A 49 -17.98 3.90 -13.99
CA ALA A 49 -17.89 2.91 -15.05
C ALA A 49 -16.68 1.95 -14.89
N ALA A 50 -15.86 2.15 -13.85
CA ALA A 50 -14.82 1.20 -13.45
C ALA A 50 -15.41 -0.14 -12.97
N ASP A 51 -16.65 -0.12 -12.51
CA ASP A 51 -17.45 -1.30 -12.21
C ASP A 51 -18.55 -1.44 -13.27
N ALA A 52 -18.31 -2.27 -14.29
CA ALA A 52 -19.24 -2.44 -15.40
C ALA A 52 -20.63 -2.98 -14.99
N THR A 53 -20.76 -3.55 -13.79
CA THR A 53 -22.06 -4.02 -13.27
C THR A 53 -22.98 -2.86 -12.90
N THR A 54 -22.49 -1.65 -12.82
CA THR A 54 -23.29 -0.44 -12.57
C THR A 54 -24.03 0.06 -13.81
N LEU A 55 -23.60 -0.35 -15.01
CA LEU A 55 -24.17 0.07 -16.28
C LEU A 55 -25.24 -0.93 -16.73
N ILE A 56 -26.51 -0.55 -16.63
CA ILE A 56 -27.66 -1.41 -16.90
C ILE A 56 -28.33 -1.01 -18.21
N ASN A 57 -28.52 -1.98 -19.08
CA ASN A 57 -29.20 -1.79 -20.36
C ASN A 57 -30.75 -1.79 -20.19
N PRO A 58 -31.53 -1.48 -21.25
CA PRO A 58 -32.98 -1.46 -21.19
C PRO A 58 -33.66 -2.79 -20.83
N SER A 59 -32.95 -3.91 -20.95
CA SER A 59 -33.46 -5.23 -20.54
C SER A 59 -33.26 -5.53 -19.05
N GLY A 60 -32.60 -4.63 -18.30
CA GLY A 60 -32.25 -4.83 -16.89
C GLY A 60 -30.99 -5.65 -16.67
N SER A 61 -30.22 -5.93 -17.71
CA SER A 61 -28.94 -6.65 -17.64
C SER A 61 -27.75 -5.69 -17.70
N GLN A 62 -26.55 -6.16 -17.31
CA GLN A 62 -25.33 -5.40 -17.52
C GLN A 62 -25.17 -5.04 -19.00
N ALA A 63 -24.86 -3.78 -19.28
CA ALA A 63 -24.69 -3.29 -20.64
C ALA A 63 -23.40 -3.85 -21.27
N ALA A 64 -23.49 -4.44 -22.45
CA ALA A 64 -22.37 -4.81 -23.28
C ALA A 64 -21.81 -3.59 -24.05
N ASN A 65 -20.69 -3.79 -24.76
CA ASN A 65 -20.13 -2.73 -25.61
C ASN A 65 -21.11 -2.32 -26.71
N GLY A 66 -21.43 -1.03 -26.81
CA GLY A 66 -22.38 -0.48 -27.76
C GLY A 66 -23.83 -0.53 -27.31
N ASP A 67 -24.14 -1.15 -26.17
CA ASP A 67 -25.50 -1.16 -25.62
C ASP A 67 -25.90 0.23 -25.13
N PHE A 68 -27.21 0.54 -25.26
CA PHE A 68 -27.80 1.67 -24.60
C PHE A 68 -27.84 1.47 -23.08
N ILE A 69 -27.65 2.54 -22.33
CA ILE A 69 -27.70 2.57 -20.87
C ILE A 69 -29.02 3.17 -20.42
N ALA A 70 -29.87 2.34 -19.79
CA ALA A 70 -31.11 2.77 -19.16
C ALA A 70 -30.90 3.26 -17.72
N GLN A 71 -29.88 2.71 -17.04
CA GLN A 71 -29.53 3.10 -15.67
C GLN A 71 -28.02 3.05 -15.45
N TRP A 72 -27.49 4.08 -14.79
CA TRP A 72 -26.18 4.08 -14.17
C TRP A 72 -26.37 4.00 -12.65
N THR A 73 -26.00 2.86 -12.08
CA THR A 73 -26.30 2.53 -10.68
C THR A 73 -25.38 3.29 -9.73
N ASP A 74 -25.98 3.97 -8.77
CA ASP A 74 -25.28 4.66 -7.70
C ASP A 74 -24.67 3.67 -6.70
N LYS A 75 -23.40 3.84 -6.41
CA LYS A 75 -22.64 3.05 -5.44
C LYS A 75 -22.46 3.75 -4.09
N SER A 76 -22.98 4.95 -3.90
CA SER A 76 -22.86 5.68 -2.63
C SER A 76 -23.64 5.02 -1.47
N GLY A 77 -24.58 4.14 -1.81
CA GLY A 77 -25.52 3.54 -0.85
C GLY A 77 -26.82 4.34 -0.67
N ASN A 78 -26.96 5.50 -1.34
CA ASN A 78 -28.14 6.35 -1.23
C ASN A 78 -29.23 6.01 -2.26
N ASN A 79 -28.97 5.04 -3.16
CA ASN A 79 -29.87 4.65 -4.26
C ASN A 79 -30.20 5.80 -5.23
N ASN A 80 -29.28 6.73 -5.40
CA ASN A 80 -29.41 7.88 -6.29
C ASN A 80 -29.04 7.52 -7.74
N HIS A 81 -29.65 6.47 -8.28
CA HIS A 81 -29.38 5.99 -9.64
C HIS A 81 -29.70 7.05 -10.69
N ALA A 82 -28.87 7.13 -11.73
CA ALA A 82 -29.15 7.94 -12.89
C ALA A 82 -29.85 7.11 -13.97
N THR A 83 -31.00 7.54 -14.47
CA THR A 83 -31.88 6.72 -15.31
C THR A 83 -32.34 7.43 -16.57
N GLN A 84 -32.65 6.67 -17.63
CA GLN A 84 -33.28 7.15 -18.86
C GLN A 84 -34.23 6.08 -19.42
N THR A 85 -35.51 6.37 -19.42
CA THR A 85 -36.55 5.42 -19.91
C THR A 85 -36.86 5.58 -21.41
N THR A 86 -36.51 6.72 -22.02
CA THR A 86 -36.76 6.98 -23.43
C THR A 86 -35.65 6.38 -24.31
N SER A 87 -35.97 5.40 -25.14
CA SER A 87 -35.01 4.63 -25.94
C SER A 87 -34.04 5.49 -26.78
N GLY A 88 -34.52 6.54 -27.44
CA GLY A 88 -33.64 7.39 -28.27
C GLY A 88 -32.79 8.41 -27.51
N ALA A 89 -33.02 8.53 -26.18
CA ALA A 89 -32.32 9.48 -25.32
C ALA A 89 -31.29 8.80 -24.37
N GLN A 90 -31.10 7.52 -24.50
CA GLN A 90 -30.15 6.74 -23.69
C GLN A 90 -28.72 6.90 -24.20
N PRO A 91 -27.71 7.15 -23.32
CA PRO A 91 -26.32 7.10 -23.71
C PRO A 91 -25.85 5.66 -23.96
N VAL A 92 -24.63 5.50 -24.45
CA VAL A 92 -24.08 4.21 -24.90
C VAL A 92 -22.89 3.80 -24.04
N ASN A 93 -22.80 2.51 -23.74
CA ASN A 93 -21.63 1.92 -23.07
C ASN A 93 -20.50 1.68 -24.08
N GLN A 94 -19.31 2.20 -23.78
CA GLN A 94 -18.07 1.86 -24.49
C GLN A 94 -17.17 1.10 -23.52
N THR A 95 -16.93 -0.19 -23.79
CA THR A 95 -15.96 -0.97 -23.02
C THR A 95 -14.52 -0.57 -23.39
N ASN A 96 -13.59 -0.75 -22.45
CA ASN A 96 -12.17 -0.43 -22.66
C ASN A 96 -11.92 1.02 -23.12
N ALA A 97 -12.70 1.95 -22.57
CA ALA A 97 -12.64 3.36 -22.94
C ALA A 97 -11.43 4.09 -22.34
N LEU A 98 -11.07 3.76 -21.08
CA LEU A 98 -9.91 4.31 -20.39
C LEU A 98 -9.36 3.29 -19.38
N ASN A 99 -8.07 3.06 -19.38
CA ASN A 99 -7.35 2.17 -18.43
C ASN A 99 -7.99 0.77 -18.28
N GLY A 100 -8.57 0.25 -19.37
CA GLY A 100 -9.26 -1.06 -19.36
C GLY A 100 -10.68 -1.04 -18.85
N TYR A 101 -11.20 0.10 -18.39
CA TYR A 101 -12.56 0.25 -17.89
C TYR A 101 -13.52 0.81 -18.95
N ALA A 102 -14.82 0.74 -18.64
CA ALA A 102 -15.86 1.28 -19.49
C ALA A 102 -15.98 2.81 -19.37
N GLY A 103 -16.74 3.42 -20.30
CA GLY A 103 -17.14 4.81 -20.27
C GLY A 103 -18.55 4.98 -20.80
N VAL A 104 -19.25 5.98 -20.33
CA VAL A 104 -20.60 6.35 -20.74
C VAL A 104 -20.52 7.45 -21.78
N ILE A 105 -20.96 7.17 -23.01
CA ILE A 105 -20.87 8.07 -24.16
C ILE A 105 -22.23 8.69 -24.46
N PHE A 106 -22.24 10.02 -24.60
CA PHE A 106 -23.38 10.81 -25.06
C PHE A 106 -23.10 11.25 -26.50
N GLN A 107 -23.73 10.57 -27.46
CA GLN A 107 -23.45 10.74 -28.90
C GLN A 107 -24.14 11.98 -29.49
N ASN A 108 -25.17 12.50 -28.84
CA ASN A 108 -25.90 13.67 -29.28
C ASN A 108 -26.56 14.40 -28.10
N THR A 109 -27.00 15.63 -28.35
CA THR A 109 -27.56 16.54 -27.35
C THR A 109 -28.91 16.10 -26.76
N SER A 110 -29.56 15.08 -27.34
CA SER A 110 -30.82 14.54 -26.79
C SER A 110 -30.61 13.37 -25.84
N GLN A 111 -29.38 12.84 -25.75
CA GLN A 111 -29.05 11.79 -24.80
C GLN A 111 -28.73 12.35 -23.42
N GLY A 112 -29.20 11.64 -22.40
CA GLY A 112 -28.97 12.02 -21.01
C GLY A 112 -29.50 10.98 -20.04
N LEU A 113 -29.06 11.09 -18.78
CA LEU A 113 -29.57 10.32 -17.66
C LEU A 113 -30.14 11.32 -16.64
N SER A 114 -31.35 11.07 -16.16
CA SER A 114 -31.94 11.83 -15.06
C SER A 114 -31.34 11.33 -13.75
N GLY A 115 -30.62 12.20 -13.06
CA GLY A 115 -30.07 11.94 -11.73
C GLY A 115 -31.02 12.42 -10.64
N PRO A 116 -30.70 12.12 -9.38
CA PRO A 116 -31.49 12.59 -8.23
C PRO A 116 -31.33 14.11 -8.05
N THR A 117 -32.37 14.71 -7.52
CA THR A 117 -32.31 16.08 -7.03
C THR A 117 -31.65 16.09 -5.65
N GLY A 118 -30.58 16.84 -5.47
CA GLY A 118 -29.85 16.90 -4.20
C GLY A 118 -29.13 18.22 -4.02
N ALA A 119 -28.75 18.52 -2.77
CA ALA A 119 -27.90 19.65 -2.46
C ALA A 119 -26.44 19.17 -2.40
N TYR A 120 -25.64 19.59 -3.36
CA TYR A 120 -24.24 19.20 -3.45
C TYR A 120 -23.32 20.40 -3.32
N GLN A 121 -22.22 20.24 -2.59
CA GLN A 121 -21.22 21.30 -2.42
C GLN A 121 -19.90 20.99 -3.12
N THR A 122 -19.58 19.72 -3.36
CA THR A 122 -18.43 19.32 -4.16
C THR A 122 -18.84 18.27 -5.18
N ILE A 123 -18.40 18.45 -6.42
CA ILE A 123 -18.53 17.47 -7.48
C ILE A 123 -17.13 17.14 -8.00
N VAL A 124 -16.85 15.84 -8.14
CA VAL A 124 -15.66 15.31 -8.79
C VAL A 124 -16.12 14.55 -10.02
N ALA A 125 -15.45 14.75 -11.14
CA ALA A 125 -15.75 14.02 -12.36
C ALA A 125 -14.48 13.65 -13.12
N VAL A 126 -14.45 12.44 -13.62
CA VAL A 126 -13.44 12.00 -14.58
C VAL A 126 -14.09 11.83 -15.94
N ARG A 127 -13.59 12.56 -16.93
CA ARG A 127 -14.15 12.55 -18.28
C ARG A 127 -13.09 12.84 -19.34
N SER A 128 -13.40 12.46 -20.59
CA SER A 128 -12.71 12.95 -21.76
C SER A 128 -13.26 14.32 -22.18
N MET A 129 -12.37 15.19 -22.62
CA MET A 129 -12.71 16.50 -23.20
C MET A 129 -11.82 16.73 -24.42
N PRO A 130 -12.32 16.48 -25.63
CA PRO A 130 -11.55 16.79 -26.82
C PRO A 130 -11.41 18.30 -26.99
N GLY A 131 -10.34 18.69 -27.65
CA GLY A 131 -10.01 20.09 -27.88
C GLY A 131 -11.08 20.89 -28.63
N ALA A 132 -11.01 22.19 -28.44
CA ALA A 132 -11.61 23.30 -29.16
C ALA A 132 -13.03 23.15 -29.76
N GLY A 133 -13.96 23.86 -29.23
CA GLY A 133 -15.17 24.27 -29.97
C GLY A 133 -16.49 23.66 -29.49
N HIS A 134 -16.51 22.75 -28.52
CA HIS A 134 -17.74 22.15 -28.05
C HIS A 134 -18.06 22.58 -26.61
N TYR A 135 -19.18 23.23 -26.42
CA TYR A 135 -19.76 23.50 -25.10
C TYR A 135 -20.48 22.24 -24.65
N GLN A 136 -19.94 21.52 -23.68
CA GLN A 136 -20.52 20.29 -23.19
C GLN A 136 -20.84 20.43 -21.70
N TYR A 137 -22.10 20.31 -21.39
CA TYR A 137 -22.58 20.36 -19.99
C TYR A 137 -22.56 18.95 -19.39
N LEU A 138 -21.86 18.78 -18.29
CA LEU A 138 -21.87 17.52 -17.55
C LEU A 138 -23.10 17.37 -16.67
N PHE A 139 -23.59 18.49 -16.13
CA PHE A 139 -24.77 18.57 -15.29
C PHE A 139 -25.64 19.77 -15.70
N SER A 140 -26.95 19.64 -15.60
CA SER A 140 -27.86 20.76 -15.79
C SER A 140 -28.99 20.71 -14.74
N SER A 141 -29.44 21.88 -14.31
CA SER A 141 -30.60 22.05 -13.42
C SER A 141 -31.81 22.48 -14.23
N PRO A 142 -33.03 22.00 -13.90
CA PRO A 142 -34.27 22.46 -14.54
C PRO A 142 -34.56 23.98 -14.38
N ALA A 143 -33.90 24.65 -13.45
CA ALA A 143 -34.12 26.04 -13.09
C ALA A 143 -33.08 27.02 -13.67
N ASN A 144 -32.41 26.73 -14.75
CA ASN A 144 -31.32 27.54 -15.34
C ASN A 144 -30.13 27.80 -14.40
N GLN A 145 -29.88 26.90 -13.46
CA GLN A 145 -28.76 26.98 -12.54
C GLN A 145 -27.80 25.84 -12.90
N ASP A 146 -26.92 26.09 -13.87
CA ASP A 146 -26.08 25.07 -14.40
C ASP A 146 -24.77 24.99 -13.63
N PHE A 147 -24.48 23.81 -13.06
CA PHE A 147 -23.11 23.40 -12.83
C PHE A 147 -22.63 22.80 -14.15
N SER A 148 -22.00 23.60 -14.97
CA SER A 148 -21.48 23.11 -16.24
C SER A 148 -19.97 23.11 -16.20
N ILE A 149 -19.41 21.96 -16.54
CA ILE A 149 -18.00 21.86 -16.92
C ILE A 149 -18.01 21.79 -18.44
N ARG A 150 -17.54 22.84 -19.08
CA ARG A 150 -17.51 22.91 -20.55
C ARG A 150 -16.09 23.06 -21.08
N GLY A 151 -15.82 22.44 -22.22
CA GLY A 151 -14.63 22.69 -23.01
C GLY A 151 -14.76 23.99 -23.80
N GLY A 152 -13.76 24.83 -23.74
CA GLY A 152 -13.61 25.98 -24.62
C GLY A 152 -12.53 25.75 -25.67
N GLY A 153 -12.45 26.62 -26.66
CA GLY A 153 -11.38 26.56 -27.67
C GLY A 153 -9.99 26.53 -27.03
N ALA A 154 -9.08 25.73 -27.59
CA ALA A 154 -7.70 25.56 -27.11
C ALA A 154 -7.51 24.86 -25.76
N GLY A 155 -8.37 23.90 -25.40
CA GLY A 155 -8.18 23.07 -24.18
C GLY A 155 -8.53 23.78 -22.87
N THR A 156 -9.30 24.84 -22.91
CA THR A 156 -9.78 25.56 -21.74
C THR A 156 -11.03 24.88 -21.17
N VAL A 157 -11.05 24.62 -19.87
CA VAL A 157 -12.23 24.13 -19.15
C VAL A 157 -12.87 25.30 -18.43
N TYR A 158 -14.18 25.41 -18.50
CA TYR A 158 -14.95 26.42 -17.78
C TYR A 158 -15.94 25.71 -16.85
N ALA A 159 -16.20 26.29 -15.70
CA ALA A 159 -17.38 25.95 -14.93
C ALA A 159 -18.26 27.20 -14.80
N ASP A 160 -19.53 27.01 -15.03
CA ASP A 160 -20.52 28.06 -14.88
C ASP A 160 -21.25 27.88 -13.52
N GLY A 161 -21.43 28.96 -12.81
CA GLY A 161 -22.17 28.99 -11.55
C GLY A 161 -23.69 29.08 -11.76
N PRO A 162 -24.46 29.11 -10.66
CA PRO A 162 -25.91 28.95 -10.65
C PRO A 162 -26.74 30.03 -11.35
N ASN A 163 -26.16 31.07 -11.91
CA ASN A 163 -26.89 32.16 -12.54
C ASN A 163 -26.65 32.34 -14.05
N GLY A 164 -26.00 31.37 -14.73
CA GLY A 164 -25.92 31.34 -16.21
C GLY A 164 -25.22 32.51 -16.90
N ASN A 165 -24.70 33.49 -16.16
CA ASN A 165 -24.10 34.71 -16.71
C ASN A 165 -22.60 34.84 -16.48
N ASP A 166 -21.97 33.87 -15.86
CA ASP A 166 -20.54 33.97 -15.55
C ASP A 166 -19.66 33.40 -16.67
N TRP A 167 -19.54 34.18 -17.70
CA TRP A 167 -18.61 34.00 -18.83
C TRP A 167 -17.21 34.51 -18.45
N THR A 168 -16.59 34.04 -17.42
CA THR A 168 -15.29 34.60 -17.08
C THR A 168 -14.18 33.58 -17.22
N SER A 169 -13.43 33.77 -18.31
CA SER A 169 -12.05 33.33 -18.41
C SER A 169 -11.26 33.78 -17.17
N GLY A 170 -11.04 32.90 -16.21
CA GLY A 170 -10.03 33.05 -15.17
C GLY A 170 -10.10 34.20 -14.18
N THR A 171 -11.00 35.19 -14.32
CA THR A 171 -11.05 36.38 -13.47
C THR A 171 -12.44 36.86 -13.12
N GLY A 172 -13.48 36.10 -13.38
CA GLY A 172 -14.84 36.53 -13.09
C GLY A 172 -15.26 36.30 -11.67
N SER A 173 -15.98 37.24 -11.15
CA SER A 173 -16.58 37.32 -9.85
C SER A 173 -17.66 36.25 -9.58
N ALA A 174 -17.45 35.01 -9.93
CA ALA A 174 -18.15 33.89 -9.31
C ALA A 174 -17.59 33.71 -7.91
N THR A 175 -18.00 34.53 -7.01
CA THR A 175 -17.53 34.57 -5.62
C THR A 175 -17.81 33.27 -4.84
N THR A 176 -18.21 32.19 -5.49
CA THR A 176 -18.76 31.00 -4.85
C THR A 176 -18.18 29.66 -5.29
N LEU A 177 -17.46 29.57 -6.41
CA LEU A 177 -16.92 28.29 -6.90
C LEU A 177 -15.39 28.28 -6.97
N THR A 178 -14.78 27.26 -6.39
CA THR A 178 -13.36 26.96 -6.57
C THR A 178 -13.23 25.69 -7.37
N GLN A 179 -12.34 25.70 -8.36
CA GLN A 179 -12.15 24.59 -9.28
C GLN A 179 -10.70 24.13 -9.32
N TRP A 180 -10.54 22.85 -9.51
CA TRP A 180 -9.24 22.21 -9.77
C TRP A 180 -9.36 21.30 -10.97
N ILE A 181 -8.33 21.34 -11.80
CA ILE A 181 -8.16 20.45 -12.95
C ILE A 181 -6.86 19.70 -12.74
N ASN A 182 -6.95 18.38 -12.67
CA ASN A 182 -5.77 17.53 -12.46
C ASN A 182 -4.92 18.01 -11.27
N GLY A 183 -5.56 18.33 -10.15
CA GLY A 183 -4.90 18.79 -8.93
C GLY A 183 -4.47 20.25 -8.89
N THR A 184 -4.55 20.97 -10.01
CA THR A 184 -4.15 22.39 -10.08
C THR A 184 -5.38 23.28 -10.01
N GLN A 185 -5.37 24.27 -9.11
CA GLN A 185 -6.44 25.27 -9.03
C GLN A 185 -6.39 26.17 -10.26
N GLY A 186 -7.53 26.30 -10.95
CA GLY A 186 -7.66 27.12 -12.14
C GLY A 186 -8.18 26.35 -13.35
N LEU A 187 -8.04 26.92 -14.55
CA LEU A 187 -8.73 26.53 -15.76
C LEU A 187 -7.76 26.08 -16.89
N ALA A 188 -6.69 25.40 -16.64
CA ALA A 188 -5.76 25.01 -17.70
C ALA A 188 -5.49 23.50 -17.73
N GLY A 189 -5.76 22.86 -18.86
CA GLY A 189 -5.37 21.49 -19.14
C GLY A 189 -5.24 21.27 -20.64
N SER A 190 -4.12 20.69 -21.09
CA SER A 190 -3.86 20.35 -22.48
C SER A 190 -4.08 18.86 -22.80
N SER A 191 -4.52 18.07 -21.83
CA SER A 191 -4.76 16.63 -21.98
C SER A 191 -6.16 16.34 -22.52
N THR A 192 -6.37 15.13 -23.05
CA THR A 192 -7.68 14.68 -23.52
C THR A 192 -8.58 14.26 -22.36
N ASN A 193 -8.02 13.67 -21.30
CA ASN A 193 -8.75 13.22 -20.10
C ASN A 193 -8.41 14.11 -18.92
N HIS A 194 -9.40 14.34 -18.06
CA HIS A 194 -9.27 15.24 -16.92
C HIS A 194 -9.93 14.68 -15.67
N ILE A 195 -9.33 14.98 -14.53
CA ILE A 195 -9.94 14.91 -13.19
C ILE A 195 -10.38 16.33 -12.85
N LEU A 196 -11.67 16.50 -12.69
CA LEU A 196 -12.30 17.80 -12.44
C LEU A 196 -12.87 17.81 -11.04
N VAL A 197 -12.51 18.80 -10.23
CA VAL A 197 -13.11 19.03 -8.91
C VAL A 197 -13.68 20.44 -8.89
N SER A 198 -14.92 20.56 -8.45
CA SER A 198 -15.56 21.84 -8.24
C SER A 198 -16.23 21.89 -6.87
N SER A 199 -15.92 22.90 -6.10
CA SER A 199 -16.45 23.11 -4.75
C SER A 199 -17.05 24.49 -4.58
N ALA A 200 -18.21 24.56 -3.90
CA ALA A 200 -18.83 25.82 -3.50
C ALA A 200 -18.11 26.42 -2.29
N ALA A 201 -17.80 27.71 -2.34
CA ALA A 201 -17.08 28.42 -1.29
C ALA A 201 -17.92 28.68 -0.02
N SER A 202 -19.25 28.59 -0.10
CA SER A 202 -20.15 28.85 1.03
C SER A 202 -21.26 27.81 1.09
N PRO A 203 -21.51 27.19 2.25
CA PRO A 203 -22.57 26.20 2.42
C PRO A 203 -23.98 26.79 2.39
N THR A 204 -24.15 28.07 2.45
CA THR A 204 -25.48 28.71 2.67
C THR A 204 -26.25 29.05 1.40
N ASN A 205 -25.63 29.10 0.21
CA ASN A 205 -26.29 29.59 -1.00
C ASN A 205 -26.04 28.76 -2.28
N SER A 206 -25.41 27.62 -2.22
CA SER A 206 -25.00 26.88 -3.43
C SER A 206 -25.41 25.42 -3.36
N THR A 207 -26.71 25.16 -3.34
CA THR A 207 -27.22 23.81 -3.54
C THR A 207 -27.34 23.55 -5.03
N TYR A 208 -26.57 22.59 -5.52
CA TYR A 208 -26.67 22.11 -6.89
C TYR A 208 -27.75 21.04 -6.96
N SER A 209 -28.68 21.22 -7.88
CA SER A 209 -29.66 20.20 -8.21
C SER A 209 -29.17 19.44 -9.44
N LEU A 210 -28.77 18.18 -9.27
CA LEU A 210 -28.44 17.29 -10.38
C LEU A 210 -29.71 16.63 -10.88
N SER A 211 -30.42 17.24 -11.80
CA SER A 211 -31.61 16.62 -12.38
C SER A 211 -31.34 15.90 -13.70
N ASN A 212 -30.29 16.27 -14.42
CA ASN A 212 -29.96 15.66 -15.70
C ASN A 212 -28.44 15.57 -15.89
N ILE A 213 -27.92 14.37 -15.97
CA ILE A 213 -26.53 14.14 -16.33
C ILE A 213 -26.44 14.19 -17.85
N ALA A 214 -25.71 15.17 -18.37
CA ALA A 214 -25.48 15.42 -19.79
C ALA A 214 -26.73 15.65 -20.67
N ALA A 215 -27.93 15.80 -20.12
CA ALA A 215 -29.09 16.19 -20.90
C ALA A 215 -29.07 17.70 -21.16
N GLY A 216 -29.00 18.09 -22.42
CA GLY A 216 -28.90 19.48 -22.85
C GLY A 216 -30.21 20.28 -22.69
N GLN A 217 -30.63 20.57 -21.47
CA GLN A 217 -31.94 21.16 -21.19
C GLN A 217 -31.96 22.68 -20.98
N ALA A 218 -30.87 23.33 -20.62
CA ALA A 218 -30.96 24.75 -20.27
C ALA A 218 -30.89 25.72 -21.48
N TRP A 219 -30.21 25.29 -22.54
CA TRP A 219 -30.07 26.14 -23.74
C TRP A 219 -30.05 25.22 -24.97
N SER A 220 -31.01 25.36 -25.84
CA SER A 220 -31.16 24.53 -27.05
C SER A 220 -29.83 24.35 -27.80
N GLY A 221 -29.36 23.10 -27.90
CA GLY A 221 -28.17 22.71 -28.65
C GLY A 221 -26.86 22.59 -27.89
N ARG A 222 -26.85 22.61 -26.56
CA ARG A 222 -25.61 22.59 -25.75
C ARG A 222 -25.40 21.34 -24.89
N GLY A 223 -26.00 20.20 -25.25
CA GLY A 223 -25.70 18.92 -24.61
C GLY A 223 -24.34 18.35 -25.01
N MET A 224 -23.91 17.26 -24.37
CA MET A 224 -22.75 16.50 -24.83
C MET A 224 -23.03 15.92 -26.21
N ASN A 225 -22.15 16.14 -27.19
CA ASN A 225 -22.33 15.70 -28.59
C ASN A 225 -21.03 15.31 -29.27
N GLY A 226 -20.07 14.76 -28.57
CA GLY A 226 -18.74 14.55 -29.11
C GLY A 226 -18.19 13.13 -29.02
N ASN A 227 -19.00 12.15 -28.67
CA ASN A 227 -18.50 10.80 -28.32
C ASN A 227 -17.47 10.81 -27.17
N ASP A 228 -17.57 11.78 -26.27
CA ASP A 228 -16.63 11.92 -25.16
C ASP A 228 -17.11 11.14 -23.95
N PRO A 229 -16.36 10.13 -23.51
CA PRO A 229 -16.77 9.35 -22.37
C PRO A 229 -16.75 10.15 -21.06
N VAL A 230 -17.76 9.90 -20.24
CA VAL A 230 -17.77 10.18 -18.80
C VAL A 230 -17.46 8.86 -18.08
N TYR A 231 -16.48 8.90 -17.20
CA TYR A 231 -15.97 7.70 -16.57
C TYR A 231 -16.45 7.54 -15.13
N GLU A 232 -16.44 8.64 -14.37
CA GLU A 232 -16.81 8.64 -12.96
C GLU A 232 -17.38 10.00 -12.53
N ILE A 233 -18.32 9.97 -11.60
CA ILE A 233 -18.92 11.14 -10.99
C ILE A 233 -19.12 10.87 -9.51
N LEU A 234 -18.53 11.72 -8.67
CA LEU A 234 -18.77 11.78 -7.23
C LEU A 234 -19.42 13.09 -6.88
N ALA A 235 -20.46 13.06 -6.04
CA ALA A 235 -21.08 14.28 -5.53
C ALA A 235 -21.21 14.22 -4.00
N TYR A 236 -20.73 15.26 -3.34
CA TYR A 236 -20.69 15.40 -1.89
C TYR A 236 -21.58 16.54 -1.42
N SER A 237 -22.29 16.34 -0.31
CA SER A 237 -23.10 17.37 0.33
C SER A 237 -22.30 18.38 1.16
N SER A 238 -21.00 18.22 1.22
CA SER A 238 -20.06 19.13 1.91
C SER A 238 -18.89 19.51 1.00
N THR A 239 -18.21 20.59 1.35
CA THR A 239 -16.93 20.94 0.75
C THR A 239 -15.88 19.94 1.18
N LEU A 240 -15.13 19.36 0.24
CA LEU A 240 -13.96 18.56 0.56
C LEU A 240 -12.83 19.48 1.01
N SER A 241 -12.18 19.13 2.11
CA SER A 241 -10.95 19.79 2.53
C SER A 241 -9.81 19.56 1.54
N THR A 242 -8.71 20.28 1.64
CA THR A 242 -7.55 20.10 0.76
C THR A 242 -7.00 18.67 0.88
N THR A 243 -6.90 18.14 2.10
CA THR A 243 -6.44 16.76 2.33
C THR A 243 -7.39 15.73 1.70
N GLN A 244 -8.70 15.89 1.91
CA GLN A 244 -9.71 14.98 1.33
C GLN A 244 -9.69 15.05 -0.21
N ARG A 245 -9.65 16.26 -0.77
CA ARG A 245 -9.58 16.45 -2.22
C ARG A 245 -8.34 15.79 -2.82
N GLN A 246 -7.19 15.97 -2.20
CA GLN A 246 -5.93 15.36 -2.68
C GLN A 246 -6.00 13.83 -2.62
N ILE A 247 -6.62 13.24 -1.59
CA ILE A 247 -6.86 11.80 -1.51
C ILE A 247 -7.77 11.34 -2.66
N ILE A 248 -8.88 12.05 -2.92
CA ILE A 248 -9.82 11.71 -3.99
C ILE A 248 -9.17 11.85 -5.37
N GLU A 249 -8.43 12.91 -5.64
CA GLU A 249 -7.77 13.09 -6.94
C GLU A 249 -6.69 12.02 -7.19
N ASN A 250 -5.99 11.57 -6.15
CA ASN A 250 -5.08 10.41 -6.29
C ASN A 250 -5.83 9.09 -6.47
N TYR A 251 -7.00 8.92 -5.85
CA TYR A 251 -7.88 7.77 -6.11
C TYR A 251 -8.33 7.75 -7.57
N GLU A 252 -8.83 8.87 -8.09
CA GLU A 252 -9.25 8.98 -9.49
C GLU A 252 -8.08 8.72 -10.45
N ALA A 253 -6.94 9.34 -10.17
CA ALA A 253 -5.75 9.16 -11.00
C ALA A 253 -5.32 7.68 -11.05
N ALA A 254 -5.23 7.00 -9.90
CA ALA A 254 -4.84 5.60 -9.84
C ALA A 254 -5.87 4.66 -10.49
N THR A 255 -7.16 4.94 -10.35
CA THR A 255 -8.23 4.16 -10.98
C THR A 255 -8.18 4.29 -12.51
N TRP A 256 -8.02 5.51 -13.00
CA TRP A 256 -8.17 5.83 -14.42
C TRP A 256 -6.84 5.94 -15.17
N GLY A 257 -5.68 5.72 -14.51
CA GLY A 257 -4.35 5.79 -15.13
C GLY A 257 -3.96 7.22 -15.53
N LEU A 258 -4.30 8.20 -14.70
CA LEU A 258 -4.12 9.63 -14.96
C LEU A 258 -3.08 10.29 -14.03
N GLU A 259 -2.21 9.52 -13.38
CA GLU A 259 -1.26 10.01 -12.38
C GLU A 259 -0.28 11.03 -12.96
N SER A 260 0.06 10.88 -14.24
CA SER A 260 0.94 11.81 -14.95
C SER A 260 0.34 13.20 -15.15
N LEU A 261 -0.97 13.35 -14.97
CA LEU A 261 -1.66 14.63 -15.09
C LEU A 261 -1.64 15.41 -13.76
N LEU A 262 -1.46 14.74 -12.63
CA LEU A 262 -1.37 15.41 -11.33
C LEU A 262 -0.03 16.14 -11.19
N PRO A 263 0.04 17.25 -10.43
CA PRO A 263 1.29 17.94 -10.16
C PRO A 263 2.34 17.01 -9.55
N SER A 264 3.55 17.00 -10.09
CA SER A 264 4.61 16.05 -9.72
C SER A 264 5.24 16.30 -8.33
N SER A 265 5.15 17.53 -7.82
CA SER A 265 5.82 17.91 -6.56
C SER A 265 4.87 17.79 -5.36
N GLY A 266 4.94 16.65 -4.65
CA GLY A 266 4.23 16.45 -3.38
C GLY A 266 2.72 16.30 -3.48
N TYR A 267 2.16 16.35 -4.69
CA TYR A 267 0.72 16.20 -4.94
C TYR A 267 0.35 14.80 -5.42
N THR A 268 1.12 14.22 -6.34
CA THR A 268 1.00 12.83 -6.75
C THR A 268 1.58 11.94 -5.66
N ILE A 269 0.72 11.41 -4.79
CA ILE A 269 1.12 10.59 -3.66
C ILE A 269 1.19 9.13 -4.06
N PHE A 270 0.21 8.67 -4.83
CA PHE A 270 0.10 7.28 -5.22
C PHE A 270 0.24 7.12 -6.74
N THR A 271 1.13 6.22 -7.14
CA THR A 271 1.29 5.75 -8.51
C THR A 271 1.33 4.24 -8.45
N PRO A 272 0.40 3.52 -9.09
CA PRO A 272 0.44 2.06 -9.15
C PRO A 272 1.77 1.57 -9.76
N PRO A 273 2.32 0.47 -9.26
CA PRO A 273 3.62 -0.03 -9.74
C PRO A 273 3.60 -0.53 -11.20
N SER A 274 2.43 -0.87 -11.71
CA SER A 274 2.21 -1.22 -13.12
C SER A 274 0.77 -0.93 -13.51
N ALA A 275 0.53 -0.71 -14.81
CA ALA A 275 -0.80 -0.45 -15.34
C ALA A 275 -1.78 -1.57 -14.93
N ASN A 276 -2.93 -1.19 -14.39
CA ASN A 276 -4.02 -2.06 -13.93
C ASN A 276 -3.68 -3.02 -12.78
N ALA A 277 -2.46 -2.95 -12.21
CA ALA A 277 -2.09 -3.70 -11.03
C ALA A 277 -2.04 -2.76 -9.82
N PHE A 278 -2.58 -3.21 -8.68
CA PHE A 278 -2.59 -2.43 -7.44
C PHE A 278 -3.23 -1.03 -7.57
N ASN A 279 -4.32 -0.96 -8.32
CA ASN A 279 -5.12 0.25 -8.50
C ASN A 279 -6.57 0.08 -7.98
N LYS A 280 -6.88 -1.05 -7.31
CA LYS A 280 -8.24 -1.33 -6.83
C LYS A 280 -8.44 -0.72 -5.46
N ASN A 281 -9.56 0.01 -5.32
CA ASN A 281 -10.08 0.52 -4.05
C ASN A 281 -9.03 1.28 -3.22
N LEU A 282 -8.38 2.26 -3.84
CA LEU A 282 -7.37 3.09 -3.19
C LEU A 282 -7.95 3.82 -1.97
N ILE A 283 -7.24 3.72 -0.85
CA ILE A 283 -7.55 4.43 0.39
C ILE A 283 -6.36 5.27 0.82
N GLY A 284 -6.59 6.29 1.63
CA GLY A 284 -5.52 7.11 2.15
C GLY A 284 -5.89 7.90 3.40
N ILE A 285 -4.88 8.13 4.24
CA ILE A 285 -4.88 9.13 5.30
C ILE A 285 -3.89 10.23 4.96
N GLY A 286 -4.12 11.42 5.50
CA GLY A 286 -3.26 12.55 5.21
C GLY A 286 -3.41 13.69 6.20
N TYR A 287 -2.42 14.58 6.17
CA TYR A 287 -2.36 15.77 7.00
C TYR A 287 -1.68 16.89 6.21
N THR A 288 -2.40 17.97 5.98
CA THR A 288 -1.87 19.21 5.40
C THR A 288 -1.71 20.30 6.47
N SER A 289 -2.60 20.30 7.48
CA SER A 289 -2.54 21.18 8.62
C SER A 289 -3.30 20.62 9.83
N ALA A 290 -3.17 21.27 10.97
CA ALA A 290 -3.90 20.88 12.20
C ALA A 290 -5.43 20.89 12.06
N SER A 291 -5.97 21.73 11.19
CA SER A 291 -7.40 21.81 10.89
C SER A 291 -7.83 21.05 9.63
N ASP A 292 -6.88 20.54 8.85
CA ASP A 292 -7.13 19.83 7.60
C ASP A 292 -6.37 18.51 7.56
N ASN A 293 -7.03 17.44 7.94
CA ASN A 293 -6.47 16.12 8.04
C ASN A 293 -7.53 15.02 7.92
N VAL A 294 -7.08 13.84 7.49
CA VAL A 294 -7.81 12.58 7.49
C VAL A 294 -6.96 11.57 8.26
N LEU A 295 -7.34 11.26 9.49
CA LEU A 295 -6.54 10.47 10.42
C LEU A 295 -6.89 8.98 10.41
N ASN A 296 -8.05 8.65 9.84
CA ASN A 296 -8.62 7.31 9.91
C ASN A 296 -9.31 6.98 8.61
N VAL A 297 -8.99 5.84 8.02
CA VAL A 297 -9.75 5.27 6.91
C VAL A 297 -9.88 3.77 7.10
N THR A 298 -11.02 3.23 6.67
CA THR A 298 -11.24 1.79 6.58
C THR A 298 -11.78 1.48 5.20
N SER A 299 -11.18 0.53 4.51
CA SER A 299 -11.74 0.03 3.26
C SER A 299 -12.65 -1.18 3.55
N GLY A 300 -13.71 -1.29 2.77
CA GLY A 300 -14.53 -2.49 2.73
C GLY A 300 -13.77 -3.74 2.29
N ASP A 301 -12.60 -3.56 1.69
CA ASP A 301 -11.77 -4.62 1.12
C ASP A 301 -10.65 -5.10 2.03
N GLY A 302 -10.67 -4.76 3.28
CA GLY A 302 -9.87 -5.38 4.29
C GLY A 302 -8.64 -4.60 4.75
N LEU A 303 -8.31 -3.43 4.20
CA LEU A 303 -7.23 -2.58 4.71
C LEU A 303 -7.77 -1.28 5.30
N GLY A 304 -7.14 -0.79 6.35
CA GLY A 304 -7.39 0.52 6.92
C GLY A 304 -6.12 1.11 7.52
N PHE A 305 -6.12 2.41 7.70
CA PHE A 305 -5.04 3.14 8.38
C PHE A 305 -5.61 3.97 9.52
N THR A 306 -4.85 4.06 10.60
CA THR A 306 -5.13 4.95 11.73
C THR A 306 -3.85 5.64 12.16
N SER A 307 -3.88 6.96 12.27
CA SER A 307 -2.82 7.77 12.87
C SER A 307 -3.45 8.86 13.74
N LYS A 308 -2.69 9.43 14.63
CA LYS A 308 -3.08 10.61 15.41
C LYS A 308 -2.30 11.80 14.89
N LYS A 309 -2.70 13.01 15.25
CA LYS A 309 -1.97 14.21 14.84
C LYS A 309 -0.98 14.73 15.88
N GLY A 310 -0.78 14.01 16.97
CA GLY A 310 0.18 14.34 18.03
C GLY A 310 1.49 13.57 17.88
N ALA A 311 2.58 14.09 18.42
CA ALA A 311 3.80 13.29 18.56
C ALA A 311 3.53 12.08 19.50
N PRO A 312 4.04 10.90 19.23
CA PRO A 312 5.03 10.56 18.19
C PRO A 312 4.44 10.01 16.88
N ASP A 313 3.23 10.35 16.49
CA ASP A 313 2.54 9.73 15.36
C ASP A 313 3.03 10.22 13.98
N PHE A 314 2.74 9.42 12.93
CA PHE A 314 3.13 9.69 11.55
C PHE A 314 2.57 11.02 11.05
N LEU A 315 1.28 11.31 11.29
CA LEU A 315 0.63 12.56 10.88
C LEU A 315 0.85 13.71 11.88
N HIS A 316 1.98 13.71 12.58
CA HIS A 316 2.46 14.89 13.33
C HIS A 316 2.94 16.02 12.42
N SER A 317 3.35 15.71 11.21
CA SER A 317 3.79 16.64 10.16
C SER A 317 3.05 16.38 8.86
N ALA A 318 3.11 17.34 7.93
CA ALA A 318 2.47 17.20 6.62
C ALA A 318 2.94 15.95 5.90
N GLY A 319 1.98 15.13 5.48
CA GLY A 319 2.26 13.86 4.82
C GLY A 319 1.01 13.04 4.56
N PHE A 320 1.19 11.98 3.80
CA PHE A 320 0.15 11.07 3.37
C PHE A 320 0.65 9.63 3.36
N ILE A 321 -0.26 8.70 3.57
CA ILE A 321 -0.06 7.29 3.25
C ILE A 321 -1.27 6.79 2.48
N MET A 322 -1.03 6.11 1.37
CA MET A 322 -2.07 5.57 0.50
C MET A 322 -1.76 4.12 0.13
N ALA A 323 -2.81 3.36 -0.11
CA ALA A 323 -2.71 1.98 -0.53
C ALA A 323 -3.83 1.58 -1.48
N ALA A 324 -3.50 0.72 -2.43
CA ALA A 324 -4.48 0.04 -3.28
C ALA A 324 -4.10 -1.44 -3.43
N HIS A 325 -5.07 -2.29 -3.74
CA HIS A 325 -4.82 -3.73 -3.79
C HIS A 325 -4.80 -4.30 -5.22
N ASN A 326 -4.34 -5.57 -5.32
CA ASN A 326 -4.15 -6.30 -6.56
C ASN A 326 -5.45 -6.82 -7.22
N GLY A 327 -6.63 -6.55 -6.66
CA GLY A 327 -7.91 -7.04 -7.16
C GLY A 327 -8.21 -8.51 -6.89
N GLN A 328 -7.30 -9.25 -6.24
CA GLN A 328 -7.54 -10.65 -5.88
C GLN A 328 -8.65 -10.79 -4.82
N ALA A 329 -9.32 -11.94 -4.82
CA ALA A 329 -10.31 -12.25 -3.81
C ALA A 329 -9.68 -12.29 -2.40
N ALA A 330 -10.49 -12.01 -1.38
CA ALA A 330 -10.10 -12.14 0.02
C ALA A 330 -10.06 -13.63 0.42
N THR A 331 -9.19 -14.41 -0.23
CA THR A 331 -8.92 -15.82 0.03
C THR A 331 -7.50 -15.99 0.53
N VAL A 332 -7.16 -17.14 1.04
CA VAL A 332 -5.87 -17.43 1.62
C VAL A 332 -5.20 -18.57 0.88
N ASN A 333 -3.92 -18.41 0.59
CA ASN A 333 -3.03 -19.49 0.18
C ASN A 333 -2.52 -20.17 1.46
N THR A 334 -3.04 -21.34 1.76
CA THR A 334 -2.56 -22.16 2.88
C THR A 334 -1.25 -22.85 2.49
N ASN A 335 -0.31 -22.91 3.39
CA ASN A 335 1.04 -23.47 3.14
C ASN A 335 1.83 -22.69 2.08
N ALA A 336 1.72 -21.36 2.12
CA ALA A 336 2.50 -20.51 1.24
C ALA A 336 4.01 -20.69 1.54
N SER A 337 4.78 -20.98 0.51
CA SER A 337 6.24 -20.89 0.59
C SER A 337 6.64 -19.46 0.29
N ILE A 338 7.12 -18.76 1.30
CA ILE A 338 7.54 -17.35 1.18
C ILE A 338 9.07 -17.33 1.33
N PRO A 339 9.82 -17.19 0.22
CA PRO A 339 11.28 -17.16 0.28
C PRO A 339 11.79 -16.10 1.27
N GLY A 340 12.74 -16.46 2.10
CA GLY A 340 13.35 -15.57 3.09
C GLY A 340 12.59 -15.46 4.42
N ILE A 341 11.38 -16.01 4.53
CA ILE A 341 10.66 -16.10 5.79
C ILE A 341 10.82 -17.53 6.34
N VAL A 342 11.54 -17.64 7.44
CA VAL A 342 11.69 -18.91 8.16
C VAL A 342 10.59 -19.00 9.22
N SER A 343 9.80 -20.06 9.16
CA SER A 343 8.79 -20.38 10.16
C SER A 343 8.80 -21.87 10.44
N SER A 344 8.69 -22.25 11.70
CA SER A 344 8.54 -23.65 12.12
C SER A 344 7.20 -24.26 11.72
N SER A 345 6.26 -23.46 11.27
CA SER A 345 4.91 -23.86 10.87
C SER A 345 4.56 -23.34 9.50
N ALA A 346 3.64 -24.03 8.82
CA ALA A 346 3.08 -23.57 7.57
C ALA A 346 2.45 -22.18 7.73
N ILE A 347 2.87 -21.24 6.90
CA ILE A 347 2.33 -19.89 6.86
C ILE A 347 1.20 -19.84 5.83
N SER A 348 0.08 -19.28 6.21
CA SER A 348 -1.01 -18.91 5.31
C SER A 348 -0.86 -17.45 4.93
N LEU A 349 -0.90 -17.14 3.64
CA LEU A 349 -0.77 -15.78 3.11
C LEU A 349 -2.07 -15.34 2.45
N TRP A 350 -2.51 -14.12 2.70
CA TRP A 350 -3.63 -13.56 1.95
C TRP A 350 -3.26 -13.38 0.47
N ASN A 351 -4.15 -13.83 -0.43
CA ASN A 351 -4.00 -13.61 -1.87
C ASN A 351 -4.20 -12.15 -2.24
N ARG A 352 -5.02 -11.43 -1.47
CA ARG A 352 -5.14 -9.97 -1.58
C ARG A 352 -3.93 -9.32 -0.93
N SER A 353 -3.13 -8.67 -1.74
CA SER A 353 -1.99 -7.87 -1.32
C SER A 353 -2.18 -6.42 -1.71
N TRP A 354 -1.51 -5.52 -0.99
CA TRP A 354 -1.58 -4.08 -1.19
C TRP A 354 -0.23 -3.51 -1.55
N TYR A 355 -0.24 -2.52 -2.42
CA TYR A 355 0.90 -1.64 -2.61
C TYR A 355 0.68 -0.40 -1.78
N ILE A 356 1.58 -0.14 -0.84
CA ILE A 356 1.53 1.00 0.08
C ILE A 356 2.59 2.01 -0.33
N ARG A 357 2.21 3.27 -0.37
CA ARG A 357 3.10 4.40 -0.62
C ARG A 357 2.87 5.49 0.40
N GLN A 358 3.96 6.09 0.87
CA GLN A 358 3.93 7.23 1.77
C GLN A 358 4.70 8.42 1.18
N SER A 359 4.28 9.63 1.54
CA SER A 359 4.88 10.89 1.12
C SER A 359 4.87 11.86 2.29
N GLY A 360 6.01 12.42 2.65
CA GLY A 360 6.12 13.29 3.84
C GLY A 360 5.85 12.53 5.15
N GLY A 361 5.30 13.24 6.12
CA GLY A 361 5.03 12.70 7.45
C GLY A 361 6.26 12.56 8.32
N ASN A 362 6.05 12.10 9.56
CA ASN A 362 7.14 11.83 10.51
C ASN A 362 7.61 10.37 10.36
N ALA A 363 8.79 10.17 9.79
CA ALA A 363 9.35 8.83 9.58
C ALA A 363 9.55 8.02 10.88
N SER A 364 9.81 8.70 12.01
CA SER A 364 9.90 8.08 13.33
C SER A 364 8.55 7.96 14.02
N GLY A 365 7.47 8.47 13.41
CA GLY A 365 6.13 8.45 13.96
C GLY A 365 5.46 7.09 13.80
N GLN A 366 4.51 6.82 14.67
CA GLN A 366 3.72 5.59 14.64
C GLN A 366 2.45 5.75 13.82
N LEU A 367 2.04 4.65 13.20
CA LEU A 367 0.73 4.49 12.59
C LEU A 367 0.26 3.05 12.77
N THR A 368 -1.04 2.83 12.68
CA THR A 368 -1.63 1.50 12.74
C THR A 368 -2.19 1.12 11.38
N VAL A 369 -1.79 -0.05 10.90
CA VAL A 369 -2.34 -0.71 9.71
C VAL A 369 -3.35 -1.75 10.18
N ASN A 370 -4.58 -1.65 9.71
CA ASN A 370 -5.69 -2.50 10.12
C ASN A 370 -6.04 -3.45 8.98
N PHE A 371 -5.97 -4.76 9.23
CA PHE A 371 -6.38 -5.79 8.27
C PHE A 371 -7.68 -6.44 8.74
N ASN A 372 -8.77 -6.14 8.07
CA ASN A 372 -10.08 -6.71 8.35
C ASN A 372 -10.26 -8.00 7.53
N PHE A 373 -10.37 -9.13 8.21
CA PHE A 373 -10.51 -10.45 7.60
C PHE A 373 -11.93 -11.04 7.75
N THR A 374 -12.92 -10.25 8.13
CA THR A 374 -14.32 -10.72 8.27
C THR A 374 -14.89 -11.30 6.98
N GLN A 375 -14.31 -10.95 5.83
CA GLN A 375 -14.67 -11.51 4.52
C GLN A 375 -14.02 -12.88 4.22
N TYR A 376 -13.11 -13.30 5.08
CA TYR A 376 -12.44 -14.59 4.94
C TYR A 376 -13.27 -15.71 5.58
N ASN A 377 -13.68 -16.71 4.78
CA ASN A 377 -14.53 -17.81 5.20
C ASN A 377 -13.78 -18.97 5.91
N GLY A 378 -12.54 -18.78 6.32
CA GLY A 378 -11.72 -19.79 6.98
C GLY A 378 -11.62 -19.63 8.49
N SER A 379 -11.18 -20.69 9.19
CA SER A 379 -10.76 -20.58 10.58
C SER A 379 -9.47 -19.76 10.66
N THR A 380 -9.51 -18.66 11.40
CA THR A 380 -8.35 -17.81 11.62
C THR A 380 -7.94 -17.89 13.10
N PRO A 381 -6.64 -17.86 13.43
CA PRO A 381 -6.18 -17.82 14.79
C PRO A 381 -6.75 -16.63 15.56
N SER A 382 -7.05 -16.82 16.84
CA SER A 382 -7.56 -15.77 17.73
C SER A 382 -6.47 -14.98 18.45
N ALA A 383 -5.22 -15.49 18.44
CA ALA A 383 -4.10 -14.83 19.10
C ALA A 383 -3.37 -13.89 18.13
N ALA A 384 -3.09 -12.67 18.56
CA ALA A 384 -2.39 -11.66 17.77
C ALA A 384 -0.98 -12.10 17.36
N SER A 385 -0.30 -12.88 18.18
CA SER A 385 1.02 -13.46 17.91
C SER A 385 1.06 -14.43 16.72
N ASN A 386 -0.11 -14.87 16.26
CA ASN A 386 -0.21 -15.75 15.09
C ASN A 386 -0.21 -14.99 13.75
N TYR A 387 -0.13 -13.66 13.78
CA TYR A 387 -0.18 -12.82 12.59
C TYR A 387 1.11 -12.04 12.38
N ALA A 388 1.49 -11.89 11.12
CA ALA A 388 2.56 -11.00 10.71
C ALA A 388 2.22 -10.33 9.38
N VAL A 389 2.77 -9.15 9.15
CA VAL A 389 2.69 -8.46 7.85
C VAL A 389 3.98 -8.76 7.11
N ILE A 390 3.84 -9.26 5.88
CA ILE A 390 4.96 -9.53 4.99
C ILE A 390 5.10 -8.35 4.03
N TYR A 391 6.33 -7.92 3.84
CA TYR A 391 6.74 -6.87 2.92
C TYR A 391 7.64 -7.43 1.82
N ASN A 392 7.46 -6.94 0.60
CA ASN A 392 8.37 -7.12 -0.52
C ASN A 392 8.50 -5.81 -1.30
N ALA A 393 9.72 -5.43 -1.66
CA ALA A 393 9.97 -4.16 -2.36
C ALA A 393 9.55 -4.21 -3.84
N THR A 394 9.54 -5.39 -4.47
CA THR A 394 9.47 -5.55 -5.93
C THR A 394 8.42 -6.52 -6.42
N ASP A 395 7.92 -7.44 -5.57
CA ASP A 395 7.02 -8.52 -5.97
C ASP A 395 5.78 -8.60 -5.07
N GLY A 396 4.62 -8.22 -5.61
CA GLY A 396 3.33 -8.29 -4.93
C GLY A 396 2.74 -9.70 -4.82
N THR A 397 3.38 -10.71 -5.41
CA THR A 397 3.02 -12.13 -5.25
C THR A 397 3.83 -12.82 -4.15
N PHE A 398 4.90 -12.19 -3.67
CA PHE A 398 5.83 -12.69 -2.66
C PHE A 398 6.57 -13.98 -3.05
N ALA A 399 6.51 -14.37 -4.32
CA ALA A 399 7.17 -15.56 -4.85
C ALA A 399 8.65 -15.35 -5.14
N THR A 400 9.06 -14.11 -5.38
CA THR A 400 10.42 -13.72 -5.76
C THR A 400 10.91 -12.54 -4.93
N GLY A 401 12.20 -12.23 -5.04
CA GLY A 401 12.80 -11.11 -4.32
C GLY A 401 13.04 -11.40 -2.84
N THR A 402 13.36 -10.36 -2.08
CA THR A 402 13.61 -10.47 -0.63
C THR A 402 12.32 -10.12 0.12
N ASN A 403 11.69 -11.15 0.68
CA ASN A 403 10.56 -10.96 1.59
C ASN A 403 11.06 -10.68 3.01
N LYS A 404 10.39 -9.77 3.71
CA LYS A 404 10.69 -9.40 5.10
C LYS A 404 9.41 -9.37 5.91
N MET A 405 9.49 -9.72 7.17
CA MET A 405 8.42 -9.40 8.11
C MET A 405 8.53 -7.93 8.54
N VAL A 406 7.40 -7.26 8.60
CA VAL A 406 7.34 -5.86 9.08
C VAL A 406 7.51 -5.86 10.59
N THR A 407 8.51 -5.13 11.08
CA THR A 407 8.70 -4.95 12.53
C THR A 407 7.56 -4.09 13.07
N ALA A 408 6.73 -4.69 13.93
CA ALA A 408 5.62 -4.04 14.60
C ALA A 408 5.99 -3.68 16.03
N SER A 409 5.57 -2.50 16.50
CA SER A 409 5.66 -2.14 17.92
C SER A 409 4.54 -2.74 18.76
N ALA A 410 3.42 -3.07 18.13
CA ALA A 410 2.30 -3.77 18.75
C ALA A 410 1.44 -4.46 17.70
N THR A 411 0.90 -5.63 18.02
CA THR A 411 -0.12 -6.32 17.23
C THR A 411 -1.30 -6.68 18.12
N SER A 412 -2.50 -6.42 17.68
CA SER A 412 -3.74 -6.77 18.39
C SER A 412 -4.77 -7.34 17.42
N ILE A 413 -5.75 -8.07 17.96
CA ILE A 413 -6.87 -8.62 17.19
C ILE A 413 -8.18 -8.32 17.91
N SER A 414 -9.15 -7.81 17.17
CA SER A 414 -10.50 -7.53 17.69
C SER A 414 -11.51 -7.52 16.56
N GLY A 415 -12.66 -8.16 16.74
CA GLY A 415 -13.79 -8.10 15.82
C GLY A 415 -13.45 -8.50 14.37
N GLY A 416 -12.53 -9.46 14.17
CA GLY A 416 -12.09 -9.86 12.83
C GLY A 416 -11.11 -8.88 12.18
N THR A 417 -10.51 -7.98 12.95
CA THR A 417 -9.48 -7.06 12.48
C THR A 417 -8.17 -7.31 13.23
N VAL A 418 -7.10 -7.49 12.49
CA VAL A 418 -5.71 -7.46 12.98
C VAL A 418 -5.19 -6.05 12.82
N SER A 419 -4.81 -5.42 13.93
CA SER A 419 -4.25 -4.08 13.97
C SER A 419 -2.76 -4.17 14.28
N VAL A 420 -1.94 -3.68 13.37
CA VAL A 420 -0.48 -3.72 13.48
C VAL A 420 0.04 -2.29 13.57
N THR A 421 0.57 -1.92 14.73
CA THR A 421 1.18 -0.61 14.94
C THR A 421 2.66 -0.68 14.57
N VAL A 422 3.08 0.21 13.70
CA VAL A 422 4.44 0.28 13.17
C VAL A 422 5.01 1.68 13.27
N VAL A 423 6.32 1.78 13.33
CA VAL A 423 7.02 3.05 13.04
C VAL A 423 7.00 3.24 11.52
N ALA A 424 6.74 4.44 11.05
CA ALA A 424 6.55 4.71 9.61
C ALA A 424 7.77 4.33 8.76
N SER A 425 8.99 4.43 9.29
CA SER A 425 10.21 3.96 8.62
C SER A 425 10.23 2.45 8.36
N ASN A 426 9.47 1.66 9.14
CA ASN A 426 9.34 0.21 8.96
C ASN A 426 8.22 -0.17 7.97
N LEU A 427 7.59 0.83 7.34
CA LEU A 427 6.57 0.64 6.32
C LEU A 427 7.01 1.33 5.01
N PRO A 428 8.17 0.96 4.41
CA PRO A 428 8.65 1.59 3.19
C PRO A 428 7.69 1.36 2.02
N THR A 429 7.80 2.14 0.97
CA THR A 429 7.02 1.94 -0.26
C THR A 429 7.24 0.54 -0.80
N GLY A 430 6.16 -0.20 -1.09
CA GLY A 430 6.22 -1.56 -1.62
C GLY A 430 4.95 -2.37 -1.40
N TYR A 431 5.09 -3.68 -1.51
CA TYR A 431 3.98 -4.63 -1.44
C TYR A 431 3.86 -5.24 -0.05
N TYR A 432 2.62 -5.42 0.38
CA TYR A 432 2.28 -5.90 1.71
C TYR A 432 1.15 -6.92 1.66
N ALA A 433 1.28 -7.97 2.47
CA ALA A 433 0.20 -8.92 2.69
C ALA A 433 0.13 -9.32 4.17
N LEU A 434 -1.06 -9.63 4.65
CA LEU A 434 -1.25 -10.25 5.94
C LEU A 434 -0.95 -11.75 5.83
N SER A 435 -0.17 -12.27 6.77
CA SER A 435 0.06 -13.70 6.94
C SER A 435 -0.38 -14.14 8.32
N TYR A 436 -0.69 -15.43 8.47
CA TYR A 436 -0.91 -16.05 9.76
C TYR A 436 -0.42 -17.49 9.78
N SER A 437 -0.21 -18.02 11.01
CA SER A 437 0.14 -19.41 11.25
C SER A 437 -0.71 -19.95 12.40
N THR A 438 -0.89 -21.26 12.48
CA THR A 438 -1.54 -21.92 13.63
C THR A 438 -0.71 -21.82 14.91
N ASN A 439 0.60 -21.63 14.79
CA ASN A 439 1.50 -21.35 15.91
C ASN A 439 1.94 -19.88 15.86
N PRO A 440 2.38 -19.31 16.97
CA PRO A 440 2.92 -17.95 16.97
C PRO A 440 4.00 -17.77 15.91
N ILE A 441 3.89 -16.69 15.13
CA ILE A 441 4.93 -16.31 14.17
C ILE A 441 5.99 -15.56 14.96
N VAL A 442 7.13 -16.20 15.13
CA VAL A 442 8.29 -15.57 15.77
C VAL A 442 9.01 -14.74 14.73
N LEU A 443 9.09 -13.44 14.93
CA LEU A 443 9.93 -12.57 14.12
C LEU A 443 11.37 -13.05 14.20
N PRO A 444 12.15 -13.14 13.10
CA PRO A 444 13.59 -13.32 13.22
C PRO A 444 14.13 -12.19 14.08
N LEU A 445 14.76 -12.55 15.17
CA LEU A 445 15.34 -11.59 16.08
C LEU A 445 16.56 -10.96 15.41
N GLU A 446 16.54 -9.65 15.20
CA GLU A 446 17.74 -8.90 14.84
C GLU A 446 18.43 -8.41 16.10
N LEU A 447 19.71 -8.79 16.25
CA LEU A 447 20.57 -8.15 17.22
C LEU A 447 20.78 -6.69 16.81
N THR A 448 20.29 -5.76 17.63
CA THR A 448 20.46 -4.33 17.37
C THR A 448 21.88 -3.84 17.64
N ALA A 449 22.59 -4.55 18.50
CA ALA A 449 24.01 -4.34 18.73
C ALA A 449 24.69 -5.67 19.11
N PHE A 450 25.91 -5.87 18.62
CA PHE A 450 26.82 -6.92 19.08
C PHE A 450 28.24 -6.38 19.05
N THR A 451 28.89 -6.33 20.19
CA THR A 451 30.25 -5.82 20.36
C THR A 451 31.10 -6.82 21.12
N VAL A 452 32.40 -6.81 20.86
CA VAL A 452 33.39 -7.59 21.60
C VAL A 452 34.50 -6.64 22.03
N THR A 453 34.80 -6.64 23.32
CA THR A 453 35.82 -5.75 23.92
C THR A 453 36.89 -6.59 24.59
N ALA A 454 38.17 -6.36 24.23
CA ALA A 454 39.30 -7.03 24.88
C ALA A 454 39.46 -6.52 26.32
N GLN A 455 39.61 -7.45 27.24
CA GLN A 455 40.04 -7.22 28.61
C GLN A 455 41.43 -7.83 28.82
N GLN A 456 41.99 -7.68 30.01
CA GLN A 456 43.39 -8.04 30.26
C GLN A 456 43.73 -9.50 29.91
N ASN A 457 42.85 -10.48 30.18
CA ASN A 457 43.03 -11.90 29.87
C ASN A 457 41.74 -12.55 29.34
N SER A 458 40.72 -11.79 29.02
CA SER A 458 39.42 -12.24 28.59
C SER A 458 38.86 -11.34 27.48
N ASN A 459 37.79 -11.78 26.81
CA ASN A 459 37.02 -10.95 25.91
C ASN A 459 35.60 -10.84 26.44
N LEU A 460 35.12 -9.60 26.59
CA LEU A 460 33.75 -9.30 26.97
C LEU A 460 32.91 -9.17 25.68
N LEU A 461 31.86 -9.94 25.58
CA LEU A 461 30.86 -9.88 24.52
C LEU A 461 29.60 -9.22 25.09
N ASP A 462 29.10 -8.19 24.43
CA ASP A 462 27.86 -7.50 24.75
C ASP A 462 26.94 -7.51 23.56
N TRP A 463 25.66 -7.84 23.75
CA TRP A 463 24.67 -7.73 22.69
C TRP A 463 23.34 -7.25 23.22
N THR A 464 22.64 -6.52 22.38
CA THR A 464 21.31 -5.98 22.64
C THR A 464 20.32 -6.58 21.66
N ILE A 465 19.17 -6.96 22.18
CA ILE A 465 18.03 -7.41 21.37
C ILE A 465 16.83 -6.50 21.62
N GLU A 466 16.03 -6.29 20.61
CA GLU A 466 14.68 -5.74 20.76
C GLU A 466 13.68 -6.89 20.68
N GLN A 467 12.83 -7.05 21.70
CA GLN A 467 11.79 -8.08 21.81
C GLN A 467 12.34 -9.52 21.92
N ALA A 468 12.69 -9.96 23.12
CA ALA A 468 13.12 -11.33 23.40
C ALA A 468 12.00 -12.39 23.39
N ALA A 469 10.77 -12.03 22.98
CA ALA A 469 9.64 -12.95 22.96
C ALA A 469 9.91 -14.11 22.00
N GLY A 470 9.94 -15.34 22.53
CA GLY A 470 10.15 -16.56 21.75
C GLY A 470 11.59 -17.07 21.70
N VAL A 471 12.56 -16.36 22.29
CA VAL A 471 13.93 -16.85 22.45
C VAL A 471 14.00 -17.74 23.70
N ASP A 472 14.69 -18.88 23.58
CA ASP A 472 15.00 -19.76 24.68
C ASP A 472 16.34 -19.39 25.30
N HIS A 473 17.40 -19.36 24.47
CA HIS A 473 18.74 -19.00 24.92
C HIS A 473 19.63 -18.54 23.73
N PHE A 474 20.80 -18.02 24.08
CA PHE A 474 21.86 -17.63 23.17
C PHE A 474 23.05 -18.56 23.36
N ASN A 475 23.53 -19.21 22.30
CA ASN A 475 24.81 -19.88 22.31
C ASN A 475 25.89 -18.92 21.83
N VAL A 476 26.84 -18.64 22.68
CA VAL A 476 28.03 -17.86 22.30
C VAL A 476 29.00 -18.80 21.60
N GLN A 477 29.32 -18.48 20.35
CA GLN A 477 30.20 -19.31 19.53
C GLN A 477 31.50 -18.57 19.22
N HIS A 478 32.60 -19.29 19.31
CA HIS A 478 33.95 -18.83 19.07
C HIS A 478 34.60 -19.63 17.96
N SER A 479 35.46 -18.96 17.21
CA SER A 479 36.30 -19.55 16.16
C SER A 479 37.68 -18.88 16.12
N THR A 480 38.71 -19.62 15.72
CA THR A 480 40.05 -19.11 15.46
C THR A 480 40.36 -18.95 13.97
N ASP A 481 39.50 -19.48 13.09
CA ASP A 481 39.66 -19.44 11.62
C ASP A 481 38.55 -18.66 10.91
N GLY A 482 37.50 -18.25 11.65
CA GLY A 482 36.34 -17.55 11.10
C GLY A 482 35.38 -18.42 10.27
N ALA A 483 35.65 -19.72 10.18
CA ALA A 483 34.86 -20.69 9.41
C ALA A 483 34.23 -21.76 10.28
N THR A 484 34.99 -22.33 11.21
CA THR A 484 34.53 -23.38 12.12
C THR A 484 34.26 -22.80 13.50
N PHE A 485 32.99 -22.80 13.93
CA PHE A 485 32.56 -22.23 15.20
C PHE A 485 32.22 -23.31 16.20
N ALA A 486 32.66 -23.15 17.43
CA ALA A 486 32.31 -23.99 18.56
C ALA A 486 31.58 -23.17 19.63
N THR A 487 30.53 -23.72 20.23
CA THR A 487 29.83 -23.09 21.36
C THR A 487 30.74 -23.09 22.60
N ILE A 488 31.00 -21.92 23.16
CA ILE A 488 31.83 -21.73 24.36
C ILE A 488 31.01 -21.44 25.62
N GLY A 489 29.72 -21.15 25.45
CA GLY A 489 28.78 -20.95 26.56
C GLY A 489 27.38 -20.63 26.06
N ALA A 490 26.44 -20.64 26.97
CA ALA A 490 25.05 -20.28 26.71
C ALA A 490 24.56 -19.24 27.72
N VAL A 491 23.71 -18.33 27.26
CA VAL A 491 23.04 -17.30 28.09
C VAL A 491 21.54 -17.45 27.89
N THR A 492 20.82 -17.69 28.97
CA THR A 492 19.36 -17.84 28.94
C THR A 492 18.70 -16.50 28.60
N ALA A 493 17.71 -16.50 27.72
CA ALA A 493 16.92 -15.31 27.45
C ALA A 493 15.99 -15.01 28.66
N GLU A 494 15.93 -13.75 29.07
CA GLU A 494 14.97 -13.34 30.13
C GLU A 494 13.56 -13.34 29.52
N ALA A 495 12.66 -14.08 30.13
CA ALA A 495 11.29 -14.21 29.68
C ALA A 495 10.48 -12.94 30.03
N GLY A 496 9.90 -12.28 29.05
CA GLY A 496 8.70 -11.50 29.28
C GLY A 496 8.69 -10.02 29.04
N ASP A 497 9.75 -9.37 28.60
CA ASP A 497 9.68 -7.93 28.31
C ASP A 497 9.60 -7.62 26.81
N ALA A 498 8.52 -6.87 26.46
CA ALA A 498 8.31 -6.29 25.12
C ALA A 498 9.27 -5.10 24.84
N GLY A 499 10.45 -5.11 25.49
CA GLY A 499 11.47 -4.05 25.41
C GLY A 499 12.83 -4.56 24.97
N SER A 500 13.77 -3.64 24.90
CA SER A 500 15.18 -3.92 24.63
C SER A 500 15.83 -4.59 25.84
N ALA A 501 16.53 -5.72 25.63
CA ALA A 501 17.28 -6.43 26.66
C ALA A 501 18.76 -6.53 26.29
N ASN A 502 19.64 -6.33 27.28
CA ASN A 502 21.08 -6.41 27.12
C ASN A 502 21.61 -7.70 27.77
N TYR A 503 22.47 -8.38 27.05
CA TYR A 503 23.12 -9.60 27.50
C TYR A 503 24.62 -9.48 27.39
N THR A 504 25.32 -10.16 28.28
CA THR A 504 26.78 -10.19 28.30
C THR A 504 27.29 -11.61 28.50
N PHE A 505 28.48 -11.87 27.95
CA PHE A 505 29.23 -13.10 28.18
C PHE A 505 30.71 -12.80 28.15
N THR A 506 31.46 -13.41 29.09
CA THR A 506 32.91 -13.28 29.15
C THR A 506 33.58 -14.56 28.69
N ASP A 507 34.38 -14.48 27.61
CA ASP A 507 35.30 -15.56 27.26
C ASP A 507 36.58 -15.40 28.09
N GLU A 508 36.74 -16.26 29.08
CA GLU A 508 37.86 -16.23 30.02
C GLU A 508 39.17 -16.81 29.41
N ASN A 509 39.06 -17.48 28.28
CA ASN A 509 40.22 -18.16 27.66
C ASN A 509 40.29 -17.90 26.13
N PRO A 510 40.32 -16.63 25.69
CA PRO A 510 40.40 -16.32 24.27
C PRO A 510 41.74 -16.80 23.69
N ALA A 511 41.73 -17.16 22.43
CA ALA A 511 42.97 -17.50 21.73
C ALA A 511 43.95 -16.30 21.72
N LYS A 512 45.25 -16.57 21.81
CA LYS A 512 46.28 -15.51 21.82
C LYS A 512 46.43 -14.79 20.48
N ALA A 513 45.77 -15.29 19.45
CA ALA A 513 45.72 -14.69 18.11
C ALA A 513 44.37 -13.98 17.88
N LEU A 514 43.91 -14.00 16.66
CA LEU A 514 42.63 -13.45 16.29
C LEU A 514 41.49 -14.36 16.75
N ASN A 515 40.46 -13.76 17.34
CA ASN A 515 39.27 -14.46 17.78
C ASN A 515 38.07 -13.95 16.96
N TYR A 516 37.22 -14.88 16.55
CA TYR A 516 35.98 -14.64 15.86
C TYR A 516 34.83 -15.10 16.74
N TYR A 517 33.84 -14.24 16.94
CA TYR A 517 32.67 -14.55 17.74
C TYR A 517 31.40 -14.35 16.94
N ARG A 518 30.41 -15.19 17.17
CA ARG A 518 29.03 -14.99 16.77
C ARG A 518 28.09 -15.48 17.86
N ILE A 519 26.87 -14.96 17.83
CA ILE A 519 25.80 -15.42 18.71
C ILE A 519 24.86 -16.29 17.89
N GLU A 520 24.63 -17.52 18.30
CA GLU A 520 23.54 -18.35 17.81
C GLU A 520 22.34 -18.14 18.72
N ILE A 521 21.26 -17.66 18.15
CA ILE A 521 20.00 -17.40 18.84
C ILE A 521 19.15 -18.65 18.68
N VAL A 522 18.78 -19.28 19.77
CA VAL A 522 17.94 -20.49 19.82
C VAL A 522 16.56 -20.09 20.28
N ASN A 523 15.56 -20.30 19.45
CA ASN A 523 14.17 -20.01 19.77
C ASN A 523 13.51 -21.18 20.53
N GLN A 524 12.42 -20.91 21.26
CA GLN A 524 11.65 -21.92 22.01
C GLN A 524 11.08 -23.03 21.12
N ASP A 525 10.94 -22.78 19.81
CA ASP A 525 10.53 -23.78 18.82
C ASP A 525 11.69 -24.64 18.28
N GLY A 526 12.91 -24.40 18.74
CA GLY A 526 14.11 -25.07 18.30
C GLY A 526 14.74 -24.51 17.03
N SER A 527 14.17 -23.50 16.41
CA SER A 527 14.79 -22.82 15.27
C SER A 527 15.99 -21.98 15.71
N THR A 528 17.00 -21.85 14.85
CA THR A 528 18.21 -21.09 15.14
C THR A 528 18.49 -20.02 14.11
N THR A 529 19.03 -18.88 14.57
CA THR A 529 19.55 -17.79 13.71
C THR A 529 20.91 -17.35 14.25
N TYR A 530 21.70 -16.65 13.42
CA TYR A 530 23.05 -16.23 13.79
C TYR A 530 23.23 -14.73 13.66
N SER A 531 23.99 -14.14 14.59
CA SER A 531 24.47 -12.77 14.47
C SER A 531 25.52 -12.62 13.37
N GLY A 532 25.83 -11.39 13.00
CA GLY A 532 27.07 -11.10 12.28
C GLY A 532 28.31 -11.48 13.13
N ILE A 533 29.38 -11.89 12.44
CA ILE A 533 30.65 -12.23 13.10
C ILE A 533 31.32 -10.95 13.61
N ARG A 534 31.88 -11.00 14.83
CA ARG A 534 32.76 -9.98 15.39
C ARG A 534 34.15 -10.56 15.60
N THR A 535 35.16 -9.75 15.29
CA THR A 535 36.56 -10.18 15.41
C THR A 535 37.31 -9.29 16.39
N ILE A 536 38.19 -9.91 17.19
CA ILE A 536 39.05 -9.21 18.12
C ILE A 536 40.42 -9.88 18.19
N GLY A 537 41.49 -9.08 18.22
CA GLY A 537 42.84 -9.53 18.42
C GLY A 537 43.42 -9.05 19.76
N SER A 538 44.45 -9.69 20.25
CA SER A 538 45.12 -9.31 21.51
C SER A 538 45.78 -7.91 21.39
N ALA A 539 45.65 -7.10 22.44
CA ALA A 539 45.99 -5.67 22.47
C ALA A 539 47.48 -5.28 22.42
N THR A 540 48.36 -6.13 21.89
CA THR A 540 49.80 -5.83 21.83
C THR A 540 50.38 -6.00 20.43
N ALA A 541 50.12 -5.07 19.50
CA ALA A 541 50.92 -4.85 18.32
C ALA A 541 50.76 -3.44 17.75
N ALA A 542 51.86 -2.85 17.30
CA ALA A 542 51.89 -1.57 16.63
C ALA A 542 50.96 -1.55 15.42
N THR A 543 50.16 -0.52 15.31
CA THR A 543 49.21 -0.28 14.20
C THR A 543 49.96 -0.27 12.87
N ALA A 544 49.81 -1.31 12.06
CA ALA A 544 50.30 -1.32 10.67
C ALA A 544 49.43 -0.36 9.86
N THR A 545 50.04 0.56 9.12
CA THR A 545 49.33 1.40 8.17
C THR A 545 49.02 0.57 6.93
N VAL A 546 47.74 0.58 6.52
CA VAL A 546 47.26 -0.12 5.33
C VAL A 546 46.73 0.90 4.34
N ASN A 547 47.19 0.83 3.09
CA ASN A 547 46.64 1.64 1.99
C ASN A 547 46.04 0.71 0.92
N ILE A 548 44.91 1.10 0.40
CA ILE A 548 44.18 0.36 -0.63
C ILE A 548 43.91 1.27 -1.82
N TYR A 549 44.27 0.86 -3.02
CA TYR A 549 44.03 1.61 -4.26
C TYR A 549 43.92 0.67 -5.48
N PRO A 550 43.22 1.10 -6.56
CA PRO A 550 42.38 2.30 -6.61
C PRO A 550 41.12 2.15 -5.77
N ASN A 551 40.62 3.26 -5.26
CA ASN A 551 39.30 3.34 -4.62
C ASN A 551 38.57 4.56 -5.21
N PRO A 552 37.53 4.38 -6.05
CA PRO A 552 36.83 3.13 -6.41
C PRO A 552 37.67 2.12 -7.23
N ALA A 553 37.44 0.82 -6.98
CA ALA A 553 38.06 -0.30 -7.68
C ALA A 553 37.19 -0.82 -8.81
N THR A 554 37.82 -1.23 -9.94
CA THR A 554 37.12 -1.94 -11.03
C THR A 554 37.43 -3.45 -11.00
N ASP A 555 38.65 -3.84 -11.37
CA ASP A 555 39.03 -5.25 -11.52
C ASP A 555 40.00 -5.74 -10.46
N ARG A 556 40.85 -4.84 -9.97
CA ARG A 556 41.89 -5.14 -9.00
C ARG A 556 41.94 -4.14 -7.88
N LEU A 557 42.40 -4.61 -6.74
CA LEU A 557 42.67 -3.85 -5.54
C LEU A 557 44.12 -4.10 -5.14
N HIS A 558 44.92 -3.06 -5.11
CA HIS A 558 46.27 -3.11 -4.60
C HIS A 558 46.24 -2.78 -3.11
N ILE A 559 46.79 -3.64 -2.30
CA ILE A 559 46.85 -3.51 -0.85
C ILE A 559 48.31 -3.42 -0.43
N THR A 560 48.69 -2.33 0.21
CA THR A 560 50.01 -2.14 0.77
C THR A 560 49.94 -2.00 2.28
N THR A 561 50.86 -2.60 3.00
CA THR A 561 50.97 -2.52 4.46
C THR A 561 52.40 -2.24 4.88
N THR A 562 52.59 -1.55 5.98
CA THR A 562 53.89 -1.35 6.61
C THR A 562 54.39 -2.62 7.35
N ASN A 563 53.56 -3.63 7.48
CA ASN A 563 53.94 -4.92 8.09
C ASN A 563 54.52 -5.86 7.04
N THR A 564 55.70 -6.44 7.31
CA THR A 564 56.38 -7.41 6.44
C THR A 564 56.12 -8.87 6.83
N SER A 565 55.41 -9.10 7.95
CA SER A 565 55.02 -10.43 8.41
C SER A 565 53.82 -10.98 7.62
N ALA A 566 53.59 -12.30 7.69
CA ALA A 566 52.42 -12.93 7.10
C ALA A 566 51.13 -12.31 7.63
N PHE A 567 50.15 -12.08 6.76
CA PHE A 567 48.84 -11.51 7.10
C PHE A 567 47.74 -12.15 6.24
N ASN A 568 46.52 -12.03 6.72
CA ASN A 568 45.31 -12.44 5.99
C ASN A 568 44.47 -11.22 5.58
N ILE A 569 43.88 -11.29 4.40
CA ILE A 569 42.95 -10.30 3.88
C ILE A 569 41.57 -10.97 3.78
N LEU A 570 40.56 -10.35 4.40
CA LEU A 570 39.17 -10.72 4.21
C LEU A 570 38.47 -9.59 3.46
N ILE A 571 37.75 -9.93 2.39
CA ILE A 571 36.80 -9.01 1.77
C ILE A 571 35.41 -9.34 2.30
N VAL A 572 34.79 -8.37 2.93
CA VAL A 572 33.46 -8.52 3.53
C VAL A 572 32.48 -7.52 2.92
N ASP A 573 31.23 -7.93 2.81
CA ASP A 573 30.15 -7.03 2.39
C ASP A 573 29.61 -6.18 3.56
N VAL A 574 28.65 -5.30 3.26
CA VAL A 574 28.02 -4.43 4.26
C VAL A 574 27.23 -5.19 5.34
N GLN A 575 26.91 -6.48 5.12
CA GLN A 575 26.30 -7.37 6.11
C GLN A 575 27.34 -8.12 6.94
N GLY A 576 28.63 -7.91 6.70
CA GLY A 576 29.72 -8.59 7.41
C GLY A 576 30.00 -10.01 6.93
N ARG A 577 29.44 -10.44 5.77
CA ARG A 577 29.74 -11.76 5.19
C ARG A 577 31.10 -11.75 4.53
N ILE A 578 31.90 -12.74 4.83
CA ILE A 578 33.21 -12.94 4.18
C ILE A 578 32.97 -13.47 2.76
N LEU A 579 33.32 -12.69 1.77
CA LEU A 579 33.21 -13.04 0.36
C LEU A 579 34.51 -13.65 -0.17
N ARG A 580 35.65 -13.28 0.41
CA ARG A 580 36.95 -13.76 0.00
C ARG A 580 37.93 -13.69 1.17
N GLN A 581 38.81 -14.71 1.22
CA GLN A 581 39.92 -14.74 2.15
C GLN A 581 41.21 -15.04 1.37
N VAL A 582 42.27 -14.27 1.61
CA VAL A 582 43.57 -14.44 0.98
C VAL A 582 44.66 -14.40 2.06
N ALA A 583 45.48 -15.46 2.13
CA ALA A 583 46.66 -15.49 2.98
C ALA A 583 47.85 -14.95 2.23
N VAL A 584 48.58 -13.98 2.79
CA VAL A 584 49.81 -13.41 2.27
C VAL A 584 50.95 -13.88 3.17
N ALA A 585 51.81 -14.75 2.62
CA ALA A 585 52.85 -15.44 3.41
C ALA A 585 53.97 -14.49 3.89
N SER A 586 54.33 -13.48 3.10
CA SER A 586 55.26 -12.42 3.46
C SER A 586 55.22 -11.32 2.39
N GLY A 587 55.57 -10.12 2.77
CA GLY A 587 55.58 -8.95 1.87
C GLY A 587 54.68 -7.81 2.36
N ASN A 588 54.90 -6.64 1.81
CA ASN A 588 54.18 -5.44 2.16
C ASN A 588 53.17 -5.00 1.07
N THR A 589 53.00 -5.77 -0.01
CA THR A 589 52.09 -5.46 -1.12
C THR A 589 51.47 -6.75 -1.67
N THR A 590 50.21 -6.69 -1.97
CA THR A 590 49.46 -7.76 -2.65
C THR A 590 48.38 -7.20 -3.56
N ASP A 591 48.10 -7.94 -4.65
CA ASP A 591 47.04 -7.62 -5.60
C ASP A 591 45.88 -8.59 -5.42
N LEU A 592 44.69 -8.06 -5.30
CA LEU A 592 43.49 -8.84 -5.18
C LEU A 592 42.54 -8.55 -6.36
N THR A 593 42.11 -9.58 -7.06
CA THR A 593 41.11 -9.46 -8.11
C THR A 593 39.72 -9.31 -7.45
N VAL A 594 39.00 -8.29 -7.86
CA VAL A 594 37.64 -7.99 -7.38
C VAL A 594 36.63 -7.82 -8.52
N SER A 595 36.99 -8.27 -9.73
CA SER A 595 36.14 -8.14 -10.93
C SER A 595 34.81 -8.91 -10.84
N ASP A 596 34.75 -9.95 -10.02
CA ASP A 596 33.58 -10.78 -9.77
C ASP A 596 32.64 -10.24 -8.68
N LEU A 597 33.05 -9.18 -7.98
CA LEU A 597 32.17 -8.52 -7.01
C LEU A 597 31.18 -7.59 -7.72
N SER A 598 29.94 -7.59 -7.26
CA SER A 598 28.90 -6.64 -7.70
C SER A 598 29.28 -5.21 -7.32
N ARG A 599 28.72 -4.21 -8.03
CA ARG A 599 28.89 -2.80 -7.64
C ARG A 599 28.36 -2.57 -6.23
N GLY A 600 29.14 -1.90 -5.40
CA GLY A 600 28.75 -1.65 -4.02
C GLY A 600 29.92 -1.31 -3.10
N ILE A 601 29.60 -1.09 -1.82
CA ILE A 601 30.56 -0.83 -0.76
C ILE A 601 31.00 -2.15 -0.14
N TYR A 602 32.32 -2.30 0.05
CA TYR A 602 32.96 -3.45 0.67
C TYR A 602 34.04 -3.00 1.65
N PHE A 603 34.39 -3.89 2.55
CA PHE A 603 35.48 -3.66 3.51
C PHE A 603 36.59 -4.69 3.29
N ALA A 604 37.82 -4.21 3.23
CA ALA A 604 38.99 -5.06 3.29
C ALA A 604 39.50 -5.08 4.75
N GLU A 605 39.45 -6.25 5.35
CA GLU A 605 39.92 -6.48 6.70
C GLU A 605 41.28 -7.16 6.60
N ILE A 606 42.33 -6.47 7.03
CA ILE A 606 43.70 -6.95 7.03
C ILE A 606 44.07 -7.38 8.44
N LEU A 607 44.39 -8.67 8.56
CA LEU A 607 44.65 -9.34 9.82
C LEU A 607 46.15 -9.64 9.91
N THR A 608 46.87 -8.91 10.77
CA THR A 608 48.31 -9.06 10.96
C THR A 608 48.61 -9.49 12.40
N GLY A 609 48.91 -10.78 12.61
CA GLY A 609 49.14 -11.30 13.97
C GLY A 609 47.91 -11.06 14.85
N ASN A 610 48.05 -10.16 15.79
CA ASN A 610 46.99 -9.81 16.77
C ASN A 610 46.28 -8.50 16.44
N SER A 611 46.47 -7.89 15.29
CA SER A 611 45.83 -6.63 14.90
C SER A 611 44.97 -6.77 13.66
N LYS A 612 43.84 -6.06 13.65
CA LYS A 612 42.92 -5.93 12.52
C LYS A 612 42.89 -4.48 12.07
N THR A 613 43.11 -4.25 10.79
CA THR A 613 42.85 -2.96 10.15
C THR A 613 41.72 -3.13 9.15
N VAL A 614 40.73 -2.25 9.17
CA VAL A 614 39.59 -2.26 8.26
C VAL A 614 39.63 -1.02 7.39
N THR A 615 39.52 -1.20 6.08
CA THR A 615 39.50 -0.09 5.12
C THR A 615 38.35 -0.33 4.13
N GLU A 616 37.53 0.68 3.98
CA GLU A 616 36.39 0.67 3.04
C GLU A 616 36.89 0.91 1.61
N PHE A 617 36.30 0.20 0.65
CA PHE A 617 36.45 0.51 -0.77
C PHE A 617 35.13 0.38 -1.52
N LEU A 618 34.99 1.22 -2.55
CA LEU A 618 33.85 1.20 -3.46
C LEU A 618 34.21 0.35 -4.69
N LYS A 619 33.39 -0.61 -5.06
CA LYS A 619 33.46 -1.39 -6.29
C LYS A 619 32.54 -0.75 -7.34
N ASN A 620 33.13 -0.37 -8.47
CA ASN A 620 32.44 0.16 -9.66
C ASN A 620 32.03 -0.96 -10.65
#